data_cd3ceabe77bd149cd4efc5f3448b8ca6
#
_entry.id   cd3ceabe77bd149cd4efc5f3448b8ca6
#
_cell.length_a   1.000
_cell.length_b   1.000
_cell.length_c   1.000
_cell.angle_alpha   90.00
_cell.angle_beta   90.00
_cell.angle_gamma   90.00
#
_symmetry.space_group_name_H-M   'P 1'
#
loop_
_entity.id
_entity.type
_entity.pdbx_description
1 polymer ?
#
loop_
_entity_poly.entity_id
_entity_poly.type
_entity_poly.pdbx_seq_one_letter_code
_entity_poly.pdbx_strand_id
1 'polypeptide(L)'
;MRIGRWLSLLLLFGVLALATAEALLYRAIRSQAGRDEAQAADAIVVFGAAQYNGAPSPVFKSRLDHAFDLEERGLAPLVITTGGSGGDRTFTEAGVGRDYLVQQGMAQQKILADPHSETSYESVEAATRLLHQRHATTCIAVSDGFHLYRIKLMFRVAGITAYGSPAPASPIEAQPWDRTLYSLREMVSSTLWTLGYRDTRQ
;
A
#
# COMPACT_ATOMS: atom_id res chain seq x y z
N MET A 1 29.76 -19.77 36.96
CA MET A 1 29.17 -18.42 37.12
C MET A 1 29.50 -17.41 36.01
N ARG A 2 30.65 -17.44 35.34
CA ARG A 2 31.03 -16.43 34.30
C ARG A 2 30.25 -16.61 32.97
N ILE A 3 29.99 -17.85 32.52
CA ILE A 3 29.31 -18.15 31.25
C ILE A 3 27.88 -17.63 31.25
N GLY A 4 27.12 -17.80 32.33
CA GLY A 4 25.74 -17.30 32.43
C GLY A 4 25.63 -15.76 32.27
N ARG A 5 26.61 -15.01 32.79
CA ARG A 5 26.65 -13.54 32.64
C ARG A 5 26.87 -13.12 31.19
N TRP A 6 27.72 -13.81 30.45
CA TRP A 6 27.95 -13.52 29.02
C TRP A 6 26.70 -13.84 28.17
N LEU A 7 26.06 -14.96 28.46
CA LEU A 7 24.78 -15.30 27.79
C LEU A 7 23.67 -14.28 28.06
N SER A 8 23.55 -13.80 29.30
CA SER A 8 22.58 -12.74 29.64
C SER A 8 22.91 -11.42 28.95
N LEU A 9 24.20 -11.03 28.84
CA LEU A 9 24.59 -9.82 28.12
C LEU A 9 24.35 -9.93 26.62
N LEU A 10 24.60 -11.09 26.01
CA LEU A 10 24.29 -11.33 24.58
C LEU A 10 22.80 -11.28 24.33
N LEU A 11 22.00 -11.87 25.20
CA LEU A 11 20.52 -11.82 25.10
C LEU A 11 20.03 -10.39 25.22
N LEU A 12 20.50 -9.64 26.22
CA LEU A 12 20.14 -8.24 26.41
C LEU A 12 20.52 -7.39 25.19
N PHE A 13 21.73 -7.58 24.65
CA PHE A 13 22.16 -6.89 23.43
C PHE A 13 21.27 -7.23 22.23
N GLY A 14 20.92 -8.51 22.06
CA GLY A 14 20.00 -8.96 21.00
C GLY A 14 18.61 -8.30 21.11
N VAL A 15 18.05 -8.25 22.32
CA VAL A 15 16.77 -7.59 22.58
C VAL A 15 16.83 -6.10 22.29
N LEU A 16 17.89 -5.42 22.74
CA LEU A 16 18.07 -3.99 22.47
C LEU A 16 18.25 -3.70 20.97
N ALA A 17 19.02 -4.53 20.28
CA ALA A 17 19.22 -4.40 18.84
C ALA A 17 17.89 -4.56 18.08
N LEU A 18 17.12 -5.57 18.42
CA LEU A 18 15.76 -5.80 17.84
C LEU A 18 14.84 -4.62 18.13
N ALA A 19 14.74 -4.18 19.38
CA ALA A 19 13.91 -3.05 19.77
C ALA A 19 14.32 -1.77 19.02
N THR A 20 15.61 -1.54 18.83
CA THR A 20 16.11 -0.40 18.05
C THR A 20 15.74 -0.52 16.58
N ALA A 21 15.89 -1.71 15.98
CA ALA A 21 15.51 -1.94 14.58
C ALA A 21 14.01 -1.68 14.35
N GLU A 22 13.13 -2.19 15.22
CA GLU A 22 11.69 -1.96 15.15
C GLU A 22 11.32 -0.47 15.36
N ALA A 23 11.98 0.22 16.28
CA ALA A 23 11.78 1.65 16.48
C ALA A 23 12.19 2.47 15.24
N LEU A 24 13.29 2.11 14.58
CA LEU A 24 13.71 2.74 13.32
C LEU A 24 12.74 2.44 12.19
N LEU A 25 12.26 1.21 12.07
CA LEU A 25 11.24 0.82 11.09
C LEU A 25 9.95 1.60 11.32
N TYR A 26 9.44 1.69 12.54
CA TYR A 26 8.26 2.49 12.88
C TYR A 26 8.45 3.96 12.47
N ARG A 27 9.61 4.54 12.77
CA ARG A 27 9.92 5.93 12.35
C ARG A 27 9.94 6.06 10.82
N ALA A 28 10.47 5.09 10.09
CA ALA A 28 10.49 5.10 8.63
C ALA A 28 9.06 5.04 8.05
N ILE A 29 8.21 4.16 8.59
CA ILE A 29 6.78 4.08 8.23
C ILE A 29 6.09 5.41 8.48
N ARG A 30 6.25 5.99 9.68
CA ARG A 30 5.63 7.29 10.03
C ARG A 30 6.17 8.45 9.19
N SER A 31 7.45 8.44 8.86
CA SER A 31 8.05 9.44 7.97
C SER A 31 7.51 9.34 6.55
N GLN A 32 7.34 8.11 6.02
CA GLN A 32 6.74 7.90 4.69
C GLN A 32 5.27 8.31 4.68
N ALA A 33 4.53 7.99 5.74
CA ALA A 33 3.11 8.32 5.86
C ALA A 33 2.80 9.81 5.76
N GLY A 34 3.73 10.66 6.17
CA GLY A 34 3.60 12.13 6.09
C GLY A 34 4.14 12.76 4.79
N ARG A 35 4.58 11.95 3.83
CA ARG A 35 5.18 12.45 2.58
C ARG A 35 4.29 12.15 1.39
N ASP A 36 3.86 13.19 0.69
CA ASP A 36 3.33 13.07 -0.65
C ASP A 36 4.48 13.23 -1.65
N GLU A 37 4.76 12.18 -2.41
CA GLU A 37 5.84 12.13 -3.42
C GLU A 37 5.25 12.16 -4.83
N ALA A 38 3.96 12.52 -4.99
CA ALA A 38 3.30 12.52 -6.29
C ALA A 38 4.02 13.40 -7.30
N GLN A 39 4.43 12.82 -8.41
CA GLN A 39 5.07 13.45 -9.54
C GLN A 39 4.73 12.69 -10.83
N ALA A 40 5.11 13.21 -11.98
CA ALA A 40 4.87 12.54 -13.26
C ALA A 40 5.39 11.09 -13.24
N ALA A 41 4.53 10.14 -13.60
CA ALA A 41 4.80 8.70 -13.62
C ALA A 41 4.00 8.03 -14.76
N ASP A 42 4.30 6.75 -15.01
CA ASP A 42 3.64 5.99 -16.08
C ASP A 42 2.21 5.58 -15.71
N ALA A 43 1.94 5.35 -14.42
CA ALA A 43 0.61 4.99 -13.92
C ALA A 43 0.39 5.45 -12.47
N ILE A 44 -0.89 5.53 -12.07
CA ILE A 44 -1.34 5.58 -10.68
C ILE A 44 -1.82 4.18 -10.30
N VAL A 45 -1.32 3.61 -9.21
CA VAL A 45 -1.77 2.32 -8.68
C VAL A 45 -2.53 2.54 -7.38
N VAL A 46 -3.83 2.24 -7.40
CA VAL A 46 -4.72 2.37 -6.24
C VAL A 46 -4.86 1.02 -5.56
N PHE A 47 -4.42 0.95 -4.31
CA PHE A 47 -4.58 -0.25 -3.50
C PHE A 47 -5.99 -0.33 -2.92
N GLY A 48 -6.61 -1.48 -3.07
CA GLY A 48 -7.91 -1.78 -2.51
C GLY A 48 -7.94 -1.61 -0.98
N ALA A 49 -9.13 -1.48 -0.44
CA ALA A 49 -9.37 -1.51 1.00
C ALA A 49 -10.65 -2.30 1.21
N ALA A 50 -11.76 -1.92 1.48
CA ALA A 50 -12.97 -2.72 1.53
C ALA A 50 -14.02 -2.16 0.56
N GLN A 51 -14.93 -3.02 0.12
CA GLN A 51 -16.13 -2.64 -0.58
C GLN A 51 -17.35 -3.26 0.10
N TYR A 52 -18.51 -2.64 -0.02
CA TYR A 52 -19.75 -3.10 0.55
C TYR A 52 -20.85 -3.08 -0.51
N ASN A 53 -21.28 -4.27 -0.96
CA ASN A 53 -22.34 -4.42 -1.96
C ASN A 53 -22.12 -3.59 -3.24
N GLY A 54 -20.88 -3.54 -3.74
CA GLY A 54 -20.55 -2.81 -4.96
C GLY A 54 -20.26 -1.31 -4.76
N ALA A 55 -20.20 -0.83 -3.51
CA ALA A 55 -19.77 0.52 -3.18
C ALA A 55 -18.44 0.53 -2.43
N PRO A 56 -17.52 1.47 -2.71
CA PRO A 56 -16.27 1.54 -1.97
C PRO A 56 -16.52 1.95 -0.51
N SER A 57 -15.78 1.34 0.44
CA SER A 57 -15.76 1.80 1.82
C SER A 57 -15.28 3.27 1.90
N PRO A 58 -15.50 4.00 2.99
CA PRO A 58 -15.00 5.37 3.14
C PRO A 58 -13.46 5.48 2.97
N VAL A 59 -12.71 4.47 3.41
CA VAL A 59 -11.26 4.39 3.22
C VAL A 59 -10.92 4.21 1.75
N PHE A 60 -11.56 3.25 1.07
CA PHE A 60 -11.30 3.01 -0.34
C PHE A 60 -11.73 4.19 -1.21
N LYS A 61 -12.88 4.79 -0.89
CA LYS A 61 -13.34 6.01 -1.57
C LYS A 61 -12.30 7.12 -1.50
N SER A 62 -11.70 7.37 -0.34
CA SER A 62 -10.68 8.44 -0.21
C SER A 62 -9.45 8.19 -1.09
N ARG A 63 -9.04 6.93 -1.27
CA ARG A 63 -7.95 6.56 -2.18
C ARG A 63 -8.34 6.77 -3.65
N LEU A 64 -9.57 6.41 -4.02
CA LEU A 64 -10.09 6.60 -5.38
C LEU A 64 -10.25 8.08 -5.74
N ASP A 65 -10.82 8.89 -4.84
CA ASP A 65 -10.92 10.33 -5.01
C ASP A 65 -9.53 10.96 -5.22
N HIS A 66 -8.56 10.57 -4.40
CA HIS A 66 -7.19 11.07 -4.53
C HIS A 66 -6.53 10.65 -5.87
N ALA A 67 -6.76 9.41 -6.30
CA ALA A 67 -6.26 8.94 -7.60
C ALA A 67 -6.90 9.69 -8.77
N PHE A 68 -8.19 10.02 -8.66
CA PHE A 68 -8.88 10.85 -9.63
C PHE A 68 -8.25 12.25 -9.73
N ASP A 69 -8.01 12.91 -8.59
CA ASP A 69 -7.35 14.23 -8.56
C ASP A 69 -5.94 14.21 -9.17
N LEU A 70 -5.17 13.14 -8.92
CA LEU A 70 -3.83 12.98 -9.50
C LEU A 70 -3.87 12.81 -11.02
N GLU A 71 -4.85 12.05 -11.53
CA GLU A 71 -5.07 11.86 -12.97
C GLU A 71 -5.54 13.15 -13.64
N GLU A 72 -6.50 13.89 -13.04
CA GLU A 72 -6.94 15.20 -13.56
C GLU A 72 -5.79 16.23 -13.63
N ARG A 73 -4.83 16.14 -12.70
CA ARG A 73 -3.61 16.95 -12.73
C ARG A 73 -2.63 16.49 -13.80
N GLY A 74 -2.92 15.44 -14.54
CA GLY A 74 -2.09 14.91 -15.62
C GLY A 74 -0.79 14.24 -15.14
N LEU A 75 -0.73 13.76 -13.89
CA LEU A 75 0.47 13.14 -13.33
C LEU A 75 0.73 11.73 -13.86
N ALA A 76 -0.30 11.04 -14.36
CA ALA A 76 -0.13 9.77 -15.06
C ALA A 76 -1.29 9.52 -16.03
N PRO A 77 -1.02 8.88 -17.20
CA PRO A 77 -2.04 8.62 -18.22
C PRO A 77 -2.92 7.40 -17.90
N LEU A 78 -2.56 6.60 -16.90
CA LEU A 78 -3.17 5.31 -16.59
C LEU A 78 -3.43 5.20 -15.11
N VAL A 79 -4.59 4.61 -14.75
CA VAL A 79 -4.93 4.23 -13.37
C VAL A 79 -5.08 2.70 -13.30
N ILE A 80 -4.46 2.07 -12.33
CA ILE A 80 -4.58 0.64 -12.04
C ILE A 80 -5.27 0.50 -10.67
N THR A 81 -6.45 -0.11 -10.65
CA THR A 81 -7.15 -0.47 -9.41
C THR A 81 -6.84 -1.93 -9.07
N THR A 82 -6.47 -2.22 -7.83
CA THR A 82 -6.14 -3.56 -7.35
C THR A 82 -7.03 -3.95 -6.17
N GLY A 83 -7.19 -5.25 -5.97
CA GLY A 83 -7.91 -5.82 -4.85
C GLY A 83 -8.95 -6.84 -5.29
N GLY A 84 -8.93 -7.98 -4.63
CA GLY A 84 -9.79 -9.13 -4.91
C GLY A 84 -11.18 -9.00 -4.31
N SER A 85 -11.80 -10.14 -4.09
CA SER A 85 -13.19 -10.22 -3.63
C SER A 85 -13.36 -10.01 -2.13
N GLY A 86 -12.30 -10.22 -1.33
CA GLY A 86 -12.42 -10.21 0.13
C GLY A 86 -13.43 -11.22 0.67
N GLY A 87 -13.78 -12.25 -0.14
CA GLY A 87 -14.83 -13.23 0.16
C GLY A 87 -16.22 -12.88 -0.40
N ASP A 88 -16.40 -11.75 -1.04
CA ASP A 88 -17.63 -11.43 -1.78
C ASP A 88 -17.70 -12.28 -3.08
N ARG A 89 -18.91 -12.75 -3.44
CA ARG A 89 -19.10 -13.58 -4.64
C ARG A 89 -19.37 -12.77 -5.90
N THR A 90 -19.67 -11.51 -5.77
CA THR A 90 -20.18 -10.66 -6.86
C THR A 90 -19.25 -9.53 -7.20
N PHE A 91 -18.65 -8.91 -6.18
CA PHE A 91 -17.85 -7.70 -6.33
C PHE A 91 -16.41 -7.92 -5.91
N THR A 92 -15.48 -7.28 -6.64
CA THR A 92 -14.08 -7.16 -6.25
C THR A 92 -13.75 -5.69 -5.98
N GLU A 93 -12.80 -5.44 -5.10
CA GLU A 93 -12.36 -4.07 -4.80
C GLU A 93 -11.88 -3.35 -6.08
N ALA A 94 -11.08 -4.04 -6.91
CA ALA A 94 -10.61 -3.48 -8.17
C ALA A 94 -11.75 -3.13 -9.13
N GLY A 95 -12.76 -3.99 -9.24
CA GLY A 95 -13.95 -3.75 -10.08
C GLY A 95 -14.75 -2.56 -9.58
N VAL A 96 -15.03 -2.52 -8.28
CA VAL A 96 -15.75 -1.41 -7.63
C VAL A 96 -14.96 -0.09 -7.79
N GLY A 97 -13.63 -0.14 -7.64
CA GLY A 97 -12.76 1.03 -7.84
C GLY A 97 -12.83 1.57 -9.27
N ARG A 98 -12.75 0.68 -10.27
CA ARG A 98 -12.90 1.06 -11.68
C ARG A 98 -14.27 1.71 -11.93
N ASP A 99 -15.34 1.07 -11.48
CA ASP A 99 -16.70 1.53 -11.75
C ASP A 99 -16.97 2.88 -11.06
N TYR A 100 -16.43 3.06 -9.86
CA TYR A 100 -16.48 4.35 -9.17
C TYR A 100 -15.74 5.45 -9.94
N LEU A 101 -14.51 5.22 -10.41
CA LEU A 101 -13.77 6.21 -11.19
C LEU A 101 -14.46 6.57 -12.51
N VAL A 102 -15.07 5.58 -13.18
CA VAL A 102 -15.87 5.83 -14.39
C VAL A 102 -17.09 6.71 -14.06
N GLN A 103 -17.78 6.45 -12.95
CA GLN A 103 -18.91 7.28 -12.48
C GLN A 103 -18.48 8.73 -12.16
N GLN A 104 -17.23 8.93 -11.70
CA GLN A 104 -16.66 10.27 -11.49
C GLN A 104 -16.28 10.98 -12.80
N GLY A 105 -16.33 10.30 -13.94
CA GLY A 105 -16.06 10.89 -15.27
C GLY A 105 -14.73 10.46 -15.89
N MET A 106 -13.95 9.59 -15.22
CA MET A 106 -12.70 9.08 -15.81
C MET A 106 -13.00 8.18 -17.00
N ALA A 107 -12.29 8.38 -18.11
CA ALA A 107 -12.47 7.53 -19.29
C ALA A 107 -12.08 6.08 -19.00
N GLN A 108 -12.94 5.14 -19.29
CA GLN A 108 -12.73 3.71 -18.99
C GLN A 108 -11.42 3.16 -19.58
N GLN A 109 -10.98 3.68 -20.73
CA GLN A 109 -9.74 3.28 -21.39
C GLN A 109 -8.47 3.63 -20.59
N LYS A 110 -8.57 4.55 -19.64
CA LYS A 110 -7.50 4.93 -18.72
C LYS A 110 -7.41 4.04 -17.49
N ILE A 111 -8.34 3.09 -17.31
CA ILE A 111 -8.43 2.29 -16.09
C ILE A 111 -8.18 0.82 -16.39
N LEU A 112 -7.27 0.23 -15.64
CA LEU A 112 -7.07 -1.23 -15.58
C LEU A 112 -7.46 -1.72 -14.20
N ALA A 113 -8.17 -2.83 -14.13
CA ALA A 113 -8.53 -3.45 -12.86
C ALA A 113 -7.88 -4.84 -12.73
N ASP A 114 -7.23 -5.10 -11.59
CA ASP A 114 -6.80 -6.44 -11.22
C ASP A 114 -7.71 -6.99 -10.11
N PRO A 115 -8.67 -7.88 -10.46
CA PRO A 115 -9.66 -8.39 -9.52
C PRO A 115 -9.23 -9.64 -8.76
N HIS A 116 -7.97 -10.07 -8.88
CA HIS A 116 -7.51 -11.37 -8.38
C HIS A 116 -6.62 -11.28 -7.13
N SER A 117 -6.11 -10.11 -6.81
CA SER A 117 -5.16 -9.91 -5.71
C SER A 117 -5.88 -9.84 -4.37
N GLU A 118 -5.65 -10.81 -3.49
CA GLU A 118 -6.22 -10.87 -2.13
C GLU A 118 -5.26 -10.30 -1.07
N THR A 119 -4.01 -10.04 -1.45
CA THR A 119 -2.97 -9.48 -0.57
C THR A 119 -2.29 -8.28 -1.22
N SER A 120 -1.65 -7.42 -0.40
CA SER A 120 -0.87 -6.30 -0.93
C SER A 120 0.30 -6.76 -1.80
N TYR A 121 0.88 -7.93 -1.49
CA TYR A 121 1.97 -8.50 -2.28
C TYR A 121 1.47 -8.90 -3.68
N GLU A 122 0.35 -9.61 -3.76
CA GLU A 122 -0.28 -9.96 -5.03
C GLU A 122 -0.69 -8.72 -5.83
N SER A 123 -1.21 -7.67 -5.16
CA SER A 123 -1.54 -6.39 -5.79
C SER A 123 -0.32 -5.72 -6.43
N VAL A 124 0.84 -5.74 -5.75
CA VAL A 124 2.09 -5.23 -6.31
C VAL A 124 2.56 -6.08 -7.49
N GLU A 125 2.49 -7.41 -7.39
CA GLU A 125 2.85 -8.30 -8.50
C GLU A 125 1.96 -8.08 -9.73
N ALA A 126 0.64 -7.95 -9.52
CA ALA A 126 -0.32 -7.70 -10.60
C ALA A 126 -0.07 -6.34 -11.25
N ALA A 127 0.07 -5.28 -10.45
CA ALA A 127 0.38 -3.94 -10.96
C ALA A 127 1.72 -3.95 -11.73
N THR A 128 2.75 -4.63 -11.21
CA THR A 128 4.05 -4.76 -11.88
C THR A 128 3.91 -5.45 -13.24
N ARG A 129 3.15 -6.56 -13.35
CA ARG A 129 2.89 -7.22 -14.63
C ARG A 129 2.21 -6.29 -15.63
N LEU A 130 1.19 -5.54 -15.18
CA LEU A 130 0.46 -4.58 -16.02
C LEU A 130 1.35 -3.42 -16.49
N LEU A 131 2.25 -2.93 -15.63
CA LEU A 131 3.24 -1.90 -15.98
C LEU A 131 4.25 -2.43 -17.00
N HIS A 132 4.85 -3.59 -16.77
CA HIS A 132 5.83 -4.18 -17.69
C HIS A 132 5.25 -4.47 -19.09
N GLN A 133 3.98 -4.90 -19.17
CA GLN A 133 3.28 -5.08 -20.45
C GLN A 133 3.17 -3.78 -21.27
N ARG A 134 3.35 -2.63 -20.61
CA ARG A 134 3.32 -1.29 -21.22
C ARG A 134 4.68 -0.61 -21.28
N HIS A 135 5.75 -1.35 -20.98
CA HIS A 135 7.12 -0.83 -20.88
C HIS A 135 7.25 0.32 -19.85
N ALA A 136 6.36 0.35 -18.87
CA ALA A 136 6.33 1.30 -17.76
C ALA A 136 7.20 0.82 -16.60
N THR A 137 7.89 1.75 -15.94
CA THR A 137 8.83 1.47 -14.86
C THR A 137 8.60 2.33 -13.61
N THR A 138 7.66 3.27 -13.70
CA THR A 138 7.33 4.19 -12.60
C THR A 138 5.84 4.17 -12.29
N CYS A 139 5.49 4.34 -11.01
CA CYS A 139 4.09 4.54 -10.64
C CYS A 139 3.95 5.47 -9.43
N ILE A 140 2.76 6.09 -9.31
CA ILE A 140 2.31 6.72 -8.07
C ILE A 140 1.48 5.67 -7.32
N ALA A 141 1.93 5.26 -6.14
CA ALA A 141 1.21 4.32 -5.29
C ALA A 141 0.26 5.09 -4.35
N VAL A 142 -1.04 4.88 -4.49
CA VAL A 142 -2.08 5.51 -3.69
C VAL A 142 -2.64 4.52 -2.66
N SER A 143 -2.48 4.84 -1.39
CA SER A 143 -2.97 4.07 -0.25
C SER A 143 -3.07 4.96 0.99
N ASP A 144 -3.39 4.38 2.16
CA ASP A 144 -3.17 5.07 3.43
C ASP A 144 -1.68 5.25 3.70
N GLY A 145 -1.32 6.34 4.35
CA GLY A 145 0.07 6.72 4.56
C GLY A 145 0.91 5.65 5.26
N PHE A 146 0.37 5.00 6.31
CA PHE A 146 1.07 3.95 7.05
C PHE A 146 1.46 2.76 6.16
N HIS A 147 0.70 2.47 5.10
CA HIS A 147 0.90 1.31 4.23
C HIS A 147 1.95 1.54 3.13
N LEU A 148 2.21 2.80 2.75
CA LEU A 148 3.05 3.15 1.61
C LEU A 148 4.51 2.70 1.75
N TYR A 149 5.04 2.63 2.97
CA TYR A 149 6.42 2.17 3.18
C TYR A 149 6.63 0.75 2.63
N ARG A 150 5.75 -0.20 2.99
CA ARG A 150 5.85 -1.60 2.54
C ARG A 150 5.52 -1.74 1.06
N ILE A 151 4.51 -1.02 0.55
CA ILE A 151 4.19 -0.98 -0.88
C ILE A 151 5.41 -0.57 -1.71
N LYS A 152 6.07 0.53 -1.35
CA LYS A 152 7.27 1.01 -2.05
C LYS A 152 8.43 0.01 -1.97
N LEU A 153 8.60 -0.66 -0.83
CA LEU A 153 9.61 -1.69 -0.68
C LEU A 153 9.34 -2.88 -1.62
N MET A 154 8.10 -3.32 -1.71
CA MET A 154 7.68 -4.39 -2.62
C MET A 154 7.89 -4.02 -4.09
N PHE A 155 7.47 -2.83 -4.51
CA PHE A 155 7.69 -2.34 -5.88
C PHE A 155 9.18 -2.23 -6.21
N ARG A 156 10.01 -1.75 -5.28
CA ARG A 156 11.46 -1.67 -5.48
C ARG A 156 12.07 -3.06 -5.74
N VAL A 157 11.64 -4.08 -5.00
CA VAL A 157 12.09 -5.47 -5.22
C VAL A 157 11.61 -6.00 -6.56
N ALA A 158 10.44 -5.56 -7.02
CA ALA A 158 9.89 -5.90 -8.34
C ALA A 158 10.47 -5.06 -9.51
N GLY A 159 11.41 -4.16 -9.25
CA GLY A 159 12.06 -3.33 -10.29
C GLY A 159 11.26 -2.11 -10.73
N ILE A 160 10.22 -1.72 -9.99
CA ILE A 160 9.39 -0.53 -10.24
C ILE A 160 9.75 0.58 -9.26
N THR A 161 9.90 1.80 -9.77
CA THR A 161 10.03 3.00 -8.94
C THR A 161 8.63 3.51 -8.56
N ALA A 162 8.28 3.37 -7.29
CA ALA A 162 6.99 3.83 -6.75
C ALA A 162 7.14 5.13 -5.95
N TYR A 163 6.35 6.14 -6.31
CA TYR A 163 6.19 7.39 -5.58
C TYR A 163 4.96 7.26 -4.67
N GLY A 164 5.17 7.31 -3.36
CA GLY A 164 4.08 7.16 -2.40
C GLY A 164 3.25 8.44 -2.30
N SER A 165 1.93 8.33 -2.50
CA SER A 165 1.00 9.44 -2.34
C SER A 165 -0.14 9.01 -1.41
N PRO A 166 -0.12 9.46 -0.13
CA PRO A 166 -1.12 9.09 0.85
C PRO A 166 -2.46 9.75 0.55
N ALA A 167 -3.56 9.01 0.67
CA ALA A 167 -4.91 9.55 0.52
C ALA A 167 -5.21 10.56 1.66
N PRO A 168 -5.37 11.87 1.37
CA PRO A 168 -5.41 12.90 2.41
C PRO A 168 -6.67 12.87 3.27
N ALA A 169 -7.77 12.32 2.74
CA ALA A 169 -9.07 12.24 3.42
C ALA A 169 -9.36 10.86 4.04
N SER A 170 -8.32 10.03 4.26
CA SER A 170 -8.53 8.70 4.86
C SER A 170 -9.04 8.81 6.29
N PRO A 171 -10.18 8.17 6.63
CA PRO A 171 -10.71 8.16 7.98
C PRO A 171 -9.76 7.56 9.02
N ILE A 172 -8.92 6.59 8.62
CA ILE A 172 -7.91 5.96 9.49
C ILE A 172 -6.84 6.97 9.90
N GLU A 173 -6.36 7.77 8.95
CA GLU A 173 -5.33 8.78 9.21
C GLU A 173 -5.85 9.97 10.02
N ALA A 174 -7.16 10.23 9.99
CA ALA A 174 -7.80 11.30 10.78
C ALA A 174 -7.80 11.01 12.28
N GLN A 175 -7.82 9.73 12.69
CA GLN A 175 -7.89 9.31 14.09
C GLN A 175 -6.49 8.96 14.63
N PRO A 176 -5.94 9.69 15.63
CA PRO A 176 -4.60 9.45 16.15
C PRO A 176 -4.37 8.02 16.66
N TRP A 177 -5.39 7.42 17.29
CA TRP A 177 -5.33 6.06 17.80
C TRP A 177 -5.25 5.03 16.65
N ASP A 178 -6.16 5.12 15.69
CA ASP A 178 -6.19 4.21 14.54
C ASP A 178 -4.89 4.33 13.73
N ARG A 179 -4.44 5.53 13.45
CA ARG A 179 -3.17 5.81 12.79
C ARG A 179 -1.99 5.13 13.48
N THR A 180 -1.95 5.16 14.83
CA THR A 180 -0.89 4.51 15.60
C THR A 180 -1.01 2.99 15.51
N LEU A 181 -2.20 2.44 15.73
CA LEU A 181 -2.47 1.00 15.69
C LEU A 181 -2.14 0.40 14.33
N TYR A 182 -2.60 1.03 13.24
CA TYR A 182 -2.30 0.58 11.88
C TYR A 182 -0.81 0.71 11.54
N SER A 183 -0.12 1.74 12.03
CA SER A 183 1.34 1.85 11.85
C SER A 183 2.12 0.75 12.58
N LEU A 184 1.68 0.36 13.79
CA LEU A 184 2.28 -0.78 14.51
C LEU A 184 2.00 -2.12 13.80
N ARG A 185 0.78 -2.31 13.33
CA ARG A 185 0.43 -3.49 12.52
C ARG A 185 1.28 -3.56 11.24
N GLU A 186 1.47 -2.44 10.58
CA GLU A 186 2.27 -2.34 9.37
C GLU A 186 3.76 -2.60 9.63
N MET A 187 4.27 -2.19 10.78
CA MET A 187 5.62 -2.53 11.23
C MET A 187 5.82 -4.05 11.31
N VAL A 188 4.89 -4.76 11.98
CA VAL A 188 4.92 -6.24 12.05
C VAL A 188 4.82 -6.86 10.65
N SER A 189 3.90 -6.39 9.82
CA SER A 189 3.73 -6.90 8.45
C SER A 189 4.96 -6.68 7.58
N SER A 190 5.64 -5.53 7.73
CA SER A 190 6.89 -5.22 7.01
C SER A 190 8.04 -6.12 7.46
N THR A 191 8.16 -6.37 8.76
CA THR A 191 9.16 -7.29 9.32
C THR A 191 8.92 -8.72 8.83
N LEU A 192 7.69 -9.21 8.89
CA LEU A 192 7.33 -10.54 8.38
C LEU A 192 7.63 -10.67 6.88
N TRP A 193 7.28 -9.65 6.09
CA TRP A 193 7.54 -9.66 4.65
C TRP A 193 9.06 -9.71 4.36
N THR A 194 9.90 -8.97 5.09
CA THR A 194 11.36 -9.00 4.93
C THR A 194 11.96 -10.34 5.33
N LEU A 195 11.34 -11.06 6.26
CA LEU A 195 11.71 -12.43 6.64
C LEU A 195 11.20 -13.51 5.65
N GLY A 196 10.50 -13.11 4.57
CA GLY A 196 10.05 -14.01 3.51
C GLY A 196 8.61 -14.50 3.63
N TYR A 197 7.86 -14.05 4.65
CA TYR A 197 6.43 -14.33 4.75
C TYR A 197 5.66 -13.46 3.76
N ARG A 198 5.12 -14.05 2.70
CA ARG A 198 4.44 -13.34 1.60
C ARG A 198 2.92 -13.22 1.80
N ASP A 199 2.34 -14.03 2.66
CA ASP A 199 0.90 -14.05 2.97
C ASP A 199 0.56 -13.13 4.16
N THR A 200 0.68 -11.84 3.95
CA THR A 200 0.21 -10.85 4.93
C THR A 200 -1.13 -10.28 4.44
N ARG A 201 -2.22 -10.97 4.73
CA ARG A 201 -3.58 -10.45 4.54
C ARG A 201 -3.74 -9.18 5.38
N GLN A 202 -4.38 -8.21 4.81
CA GLN A 202 -4.73 -6.94 5.48
C GLN A 202 -5.92 -7.09 6.40
#